data_817951cd0bf9e3fe930d0f152a271a5d
#
_entry.id   817951cd0bf9e3fe930d0f152a271a5d
#
_cell.length_a   1.000
_cell.length_b   1.000
_cell.length_c   1.000
_cell.angle_alpha   90.00
_cell.angle_beta   90.00
_cell.angle_gamma   90.00
#
_symmetry.space_group_name_H-M   'P 1'
#
loop_
_entity.id
_entity.type
_entity.pdbx_description
1 polymer ?
#
loop_
_entity_poly.entity_id
_entity_poly.type
_entity_poly.pdbx_seq_one_letter_code
_entity_poly.pdbx_strand_id
1 'polypeptide(L)'
;MAKHFITGVAGFVGSNLARTLLENGEEVVGIDNFSCGFHKNIEDILEDPSFTFYEKDIRDIEWDSGYGDFDAVWHLAARGELYYCRDHIDEAIDVNVKGSLNMLKFAACADAHHFYFSDTSAEYDNIIGEENYPTAETDAPNVNTPLGYYAITKMAASQFIRSYGIANGIGTTLFRYTNIYGPSMNLKRDIPPVVGSFTNKLFDGETPIIFGSGRKRRDFLHIDDLNSFHYAAFKNRQDKTDSQTYNAGCGENYEILEIRRLVYNACMKIDAGVSGGVIYKPDQPNEAEITQADISKAKSDWGWAPKLSIEEGIDRTVQNLWQLRGESNDS
;
A
#
# COMPACT_ATOMS: atom_id res chain seq x y z
N MET A 1 14.76 -2.45 -21.62
CA MET A 1 14.89 -2.57 -20.14
C MET A 1 14.70 -1.18 -19.61
N ALA A 2 13.66 -0.96 -18.83
CA ALA A 2 13.42 0.33 -18.22
C ALA A 2 14.11 0.38 -16.84
N LYS A 3 14.44 1.60 -16.39
CA LYS A 3 15.08 1.82 -15.09
C LYS A 3 14.11 2.49 -14.12
N HIS A 4 13.91 1.86 -12.98
CA HIS A 4 12.96 2.29 -11.96
C HIS A 4 13.66 2.72 -10.69
N PHE A 5 13.17 3.79 -10.06
CA PHE A 5 13.58 4.19 -8.71
C PHE A 5 12.42 3.96 -7.73
N ILE A 6 12.66 3.20 -6.67
CA ILE A 6 11.62 2.86 -5.67
C ILE A 6 12.03 3.39 -4.30
N THR A 7 11.22 4.23 -3.69
CA THR A 7 11.37 4.60 -2.27
C THR A 7 10.53 3.70 -1.39
N GLY A 8 11.00 3.36 -0.20
CA GLY A 8 10.32 2.41 0.66
C GLY A 8 10.40 0.98 0.13
N VAL A 9 11.52 0.65 -0.55
CA VAL A 9 11.70 -0.64 -1.24
C VAL A 9 11.73 -1.83 -0.29
N ALA A 10 12.15 -1.65 0.97
CA ALA A 10 12.12 -2.70 1.99
C ALA A 10 10.76 -2.79 2.73
N GLY A 11 9.79 -1.94 2.36
CA GLY A 11 8.42 -2.00 2.84
C GLY A 11 7.60 -3.11 2.15
N PHE A 12 6.38 -3.31 2.62
CA PHE A 12 5.46 -4.32 2.11
C PHE A 12 5.19 -4.17 0.60
N VAL A 13 4.72 -3.00 0.16
CA VAL A 13 4.40 -2.77 -1.26
C VAL A 13 5.67 -2.66 -2.11
N GLY A 14 6.69 -1.94 -1.60
CA GLY A 14 7.92 -1.66 -2.33
C GLY A 14 8.70 -2.93 -2.70
N SER A 15 8.84 -3.86 -1.76
CA SER A 15 9.59 -5.11 -1.99
C SER A 15 8.88 -6.03 -3.00
N ASN A 16 7.57 -6.09 -2.94
CA ASN A 16 6.78 -6.86 -3.91
C ASN A 16 6.79 -6.24 -5.30
N LEU A 17 6.72 -4.91 -5.40
CA LEU A 17 6.88 -4.21 -6.69
C LEU A 17 8.27 -4.42 -7.28
N ALA A 18 9.34 -4.31 -6.46
CA ALA A 18 10.72 -4.52 -6.91
C ALA A 18 10.88 -5.91 -7.55
N ARG A 19 10.40 -6.99 -6.90
CA ARG A 19 10.40 -8.35 -7.48
C ARG A 19 9.66 -8.42 -8.80
N THR A 20 8.46 -7.85 -8.84
CA THR A 20 7.66 -7.86 -10.07
C THR A 20 8.37 -7.18 -11.24
N LEU A 21 9.07 -6.06 -11.00
CA LEU A 21 9.83 -5.36 -12.03
C LEU A 21 11.05 -6.18 -12.47
N LEU A 22 11.82 -6.73 -11.53
CA LEU A 22 12.97 -7.60 -11.83
C LEU A 22 12.57 -8.84 -12.61
N GLU A 23 11.49 -9.53 -12.22
CA GLU A 23 10.93 -10.68 -12.94
C GLU A 23 10.49 -10.35 -14.37
N ASN A 24 10.15 -9.09 -14.62
CA ASN A 24 9.82 -8.59 -15.98
C ASN A 24 11.05 -8.06 -16.73
N GLY A 25 12.27 -8.25 -16.20
CA GLY A 25 13.54 -7.89 -16.84
C GLY A 25 13.84 -6.39 -16.80
N GLU A 26 13.29 -5.66 -15.83
CA GLU A 26 13.53 -4.25 -15.63
C GLU A 26 14.66 -4.01 -14.59
N GLU A 27 15.32 -2.84 -14.61
CA GLU A 27 16.34 -2.43 -13.63
C GLU A 27 15.70 -1.65 -12.50
N VAL A 28 16.07 -1.96 -11.24
CA VAL A 28 15.53 -1.32 -10.06
C VAL A 28 16.62 -0.73 -9.18
N VAL A 29 16.50 0.55 -8.87
CA VAL A 29 17.24 1.22 -7.79
C VAL A 29 16.28 1.47 -6.64
N GLY A 30 16.56 0.91 -5.48
CA GLY A 30 15.72 1.01 -4.29
C GLY A 30 16.36 1.77 -3.14
N ILE A 31 15.58 2.58 -2.44
CA ILE A 31 16.00 3.20 -1.18
C ILE A 31 15.02 2.88 -0.06
N ASP A 32 15.55 2.71 1.15
CA ASP A 32 14.79 2.57 2.40
C ASP A 32 15.69 2.98 3.57
N ASN A 33 15.11 3.51 4.65
CA ASN A 33 15.82 3.81 5.90
C ASN A 33 15.48 2.84 7.02
N PHE A 34 14.75 1.76 6.70
CA PHE A 34 14.26 0.73 7.61
C PHE A 34 13.42 1.22 8.79
N SER A 35 12.86 2.42 8.71
CA SER A 35 11.98 2.93 9.76
C SER A 35 10.65 2.16 9.85
N CYS A 36 10.18 1.60 8.73
CA CYS A 36 8.99 0.75 8.62
C CYS A 36 9.21 -0.51 7.79
N GLY A 37 10.28 -0.54 6.98
CA GLY A 37 10.70 -1.67 6.17
C GLY A 37 11.58 -2.64 6.95
N PHE A 38 11.84 -3.81 6.38
CA PHE A 38 12.69 -4.85 6.96
C PHE A 38 13.68 -5.39 5.95
N HIS A 39 14.93 -5.64 6.37
CA HIS A 39 15.96 -6.27 5.53
C HIS A 39 15.46 -7.57 4.90
N LYS A 40 14.76 -8.42 5.67
CA LYS A 40 14.19 -9.68 5.20
C LYS A 40 13.29 -9.51 3.96
N ASN A 41 12.66 -8.35 3.78
CA ASN A 41 11.77 -8.11 2.64
C ASN A 41 12.50 -7.94 1.30
N ILE A 42 13.82 -7.71 1.29
CA ILE A 42 14.62 -7.51 0.08
C ILE A 42 15.82 -8.47 -0.01
N GLU A 43 16.01 -9.32 0.99
CA GLU A 43 17.19 -10.19 1.11
C GLU A 43 17.38 -11.09 -0.11
N ASP A 44 16.30 -11.64 -0.65
CA ASP A 44 16.28 -12.51 -1.81
C ASP A 44 16.62 -11.83 -3.14
N ILE A 45 16.55 -10.49 -3.21
CA ILE A 45 16.85 -9.71 -4.42
C ILE A 45 18.14 -8.91 -4.31
N LEU A 46 18.84 -8.89 -3.16
CA LEU A 46 20.07 -8.11 -2.98
C LEU A 46 21.21 -8.55 -3.93
N GLU A 47 21.25 -9.82 -4.31
CA GLU A 47 22.27 -10.37 -5.20
C GLU A 47 21.85 -10.32 -6.69
N ASP A 48 20.65 -9.82 -7.01
CA ASP A 48 20.21 -9.65 -8.40
C ASP A 48 21.01 -8.54 -9.07
N PRO A 49 21.70 -8.80 -10.21
CA PRO A 49 22.52 -7.80 -10.88
C PRO A 49 21.74 -6.60 -11.41
N SER A 50 20.42 -6.71 -11.55
CA SER A 50 19.52 -5.64 -11.97
C SER A 50 18.94 -4.85 -10.79
N PHE A 51 19.32 -5.21 -9.54
CA PHE A 51 18.88 -4.52 -8.33
C PHE A 51 20.04 -3.79 -7.64
N THR A 52 19.83 -2.51 -7.35
CA THR A 52 20.78 -1.71 -6.54
C THR A 52 20.05 -1.12 -5.35
N PHE A 53 20.58 -1.34 -4.15
CA PHE A 53 20.00 -0.85 -2.91
C PHE A 53 20.89 0.20 -2.24
N TYR A 54 20.25 1.26 -1.73
CA TYR A 54 20.91 2.25 -0.87
C TYR A 54 20.07 2.46 0.42
N GLU A 55 20.72 2.36 1.57
CA GLU A 55 20.12 2.74 2.84
C GLU A 55 20.10 4.26 2.94
N LYS A 56 18.95 4.87 2.68
CA LYS A 56 18.77 6.33 2.64
C LYS A 56 17.37 6.75 3.09
N ASP A 57 17.30 7.91 3.76
CA ASP A 57 16.02 8.58 4.05
C ASP A 57 15.60 9.45 2.87
N ILE A 58 14.31 9.43 2.54
CA ILE A 58 13.76 10.27 1.46
C ILE A 58 13.92 11.77 1.69
N ARG A 59 14.11 12.19 2.94
CA ARG A 59 14.31 13.59 3.33
C ARG A 59 15.73 14.08 3.04
N ASP A 60 16.70 13.15 2.98
CA ASP A 60 18.13 13.42 2.86
C ASP A 60 18.68 13.10 1.46
N ILE A 61 17.83 12.75 0.50
CA ILE A 61 18.25 12.51 -0.89
C ILE A 61 18.62 13.85 -1.52
N GLU A 62 19.87 13.91 -2.01
CA GLU A 62 20.37 15.03 -2.81
C GLU A 62 19.88 14.89 -4.26
N TRP A 63 19.48 16.00 -4.87
CA TRP A 63 18.83 15.98 -6.20
C TRP A 63 19.83 15.70 -7.34
N ASP A 64 21.12 15.97 -7.14
CA ASP A 64 22.21 15.72 -8.10
C ASP A 64 23.01 14.45 -7.76
N SER A 65 22.40 13.49 -7.08
CA SER A 65 23.03 12.32 -6.48
C SER A 65 23.69 11.33 -7.47
N GLY A 66 23.61 11.59 -8.77
CA GLY A 66 24.27 10.75 -9.80
C GLY A 66 23.68 9.37 -10.00
N TYR A 67 22.44 9.12 -9.54
CA TYR A 67 21.75 7.83 -9.75
C TYR A 67 21.38 7.56 -11.22
N GLY A 68 21.49 8.56 -12.09
CA GLY A 68 21.16 8.48 -13.53
C GLY A 68 19.70 8.80 -13.81
N ASP A 69 19.32 8.62 -15.08
CA ASP A 69 17.96 8.87 -15.57
C ASP A 69 17.04 7.69 -15.23
N PHE A 70 15.75 7.96 -15.01
CA PHE A 70 14.76 6.94 -14.68
C PHE A 70 13.56 7.02 -15.59
N ASP A 71 13.08 5.86 -16.05
CA ASP A 71 11.79 5.75 -16.73
C ASP A 71 10.64 6.00 -15.76
N ALA A 72 10.80 5.64 -14.49
CA ALA A 72 9.79 5.81 -13.47
C ALA A 72 10.37 5.95 -12.05
N VAL A 73 9.80 6.86 -11.28
CA VAL A 73 10.01 6.96 -9.83
C VAL A 73 8.73 6.50 -9.13
N TRP A 74 8.84 5.47 -8.27
CA TRP A 74 7.76 4.91 -7.45
C TRP A 74 7.93 5.38 -6.02
N HIS A 75 7.17 6.38 -5.63
CA HIS A 75 7.25 6.91 -4.27
C HIS A 75 6.27 6.20 -3.35
N LEU A 76 6.78 5.15 -2.69
CA LEU A 76 6.03 4.27 -1.79
C LEU A 76 6.39 4.47 -0.31
N ALA A 77 7.50 5.17 -0.02
CA ALA A 77 7.89 5.51 1.34
C ALA A 77 6.88 6.46 1.99
N ALA A 78 6.38 6.09 3.14
CA ALA A 78 5.46 6.90 3.95
C ALA A 78 5.40 6.40 5.40
N ARG A 79 4.98 7.27 6.32
CA ARG A 79 4.38 6.86 7.58
C ARG A 79 2.91 6.51 7.32
N GLY A 80 2.62 5.21 7.13
CA GLY A 80 1.31 4.70 6.72
C GLY A 80 0.41 4.22 7.86
N GLU A 81 0.76 4.50 9.11
CA GLU A 81 0.05 4.03 10.29
C GLU A 81 -0.86 5.13 10.84
N LEU A 82 -2.18 4.93 10.76
CA LEU A 82 -3.19 5.92 11.14
C LEU A 82 -2.97 6.47 12.57
N TYR A 83 -2.72 5.58 13.53
CA TYR A 83 -2.55 5.95 14.94
C TYR A 83 -1.19 6.58 15.20
N TYR A 84 -0.13 6.09 14.55
CA TYR A 84 1.18 6.71 14.62
C TYR A 84 1.14 8.16 14.12
N CYS A 85 0.52 8.41 12.97
CA CYS A 85 0.38 9.76 12.42
C CYS A 85 -0.45 10.69 13.32
N ARG A 86 -1.41 10.15 14.08
CA ARG A 86 -2.17 10.92 15.05
C ARG A 86 -1.28 11.39 16.21
N ASP A 87 -0.45 10.50 16.71
CA ASP A 87 0.34 10.74 17.92
C ASP A 87 1.70 11.43 17.59
N HIS A 88 2.14 11.40 16.32
CA HIS A 88 3.39 11.96 15.82
C HIS A 88 3.18 12.82 14.55
N ILE A 89 2.32 13.82 14.64
CA ILE A 89 1.88 14.63 13.49
C ILE A 89 3.04 15.34 12.78
N ASP A 90 4.01 15.87 13.52
CA ASP A 90 5.16 16.58 12.94
C ASP A 90 5.99 15.65 12.06
N GLU A 91 6.27 14.44 12.53
CA GLU A 91 7.00 13.43 11.74
C GLU A 91 6.16 12.97 10.53
N ALA A 92 4.84 12.81 10.70
CA ALA A 92 3.96 12.46 9.59
C ALA A 92 4.00 13.55 8.49
N ILE A 93 4.03 14.82 8.85
CA ILE A 93 4.18 15.94 7.90
C ILE A 93 5.58 15.91 7.27
N ASP A 94 6.63 15.71 8.05
CA ASP A 94 8.01 15.72 7.56
C ASP A 94 8.25 14.59 6.55
N VAL A 95 7.75 13.39 6.83
CA VAL A 95 7.91 12.24 5.93
C VAL A 95 6.92 12.31 4.76
N ASN A 96 5.61 12.38 5.05
CA ASN A 96 4.59 12.20 4.01
C ASN A 96 4.43 13.44 3.10
N VAL A 97 4.72 14.65 3.60
CA VAL A 97 4.58 15.87 2.79
C VAL A 97 5.95 16.35 2.32
N LYS A 98 6.85 16.70 3.24
CA LYS A 98 8.16 17.25 2.85
C LYS A 98 9.03 16.22 2.15
N GLY A 99 9.07 14.96 2.63
CA GLY A 99 9.77 13.85 1.99
C GLY A 99 9.24 13.59 0.57
N SER A 100 7.91 13.59 0.38
CA SER A 100 7.31 13.44 -0.95
C SER A 100 7.70 14.58 -1.91
N LEU A 101 7.73 15.83 -1.42
CA LEU A 101 8.19 16.98 -2.20
C LEU A 101 9.67 16.86 -2.55
N ASN A 102 10.51 16.36 -1.63
CA ASN A 102 11.92 16.12 -1.90
C ASN A 102 12.10 15.08 -3.03
N MET A 103 11.36 13.98 -2.96
CA MET A 103 11.42 12.94 -3.99
C MET A 103 10.88 13.39 -5.34
N LEU A 104 9.88 14.26 -5.35
CA LEU A 104 9.38 14.85 -6.60
C LEU A 104 10.40 15.78 -7.25
N LYS A 105 11.13 16.57 -6.46
CA LYS A 105 12.25 17.39 -6.96
C LYS A 105 13.42 16.53 -7.44
N PHE A 106 13.73 15.45 -6.73
CA PHE A 106 14.68 14.45 -7.18
C PHE A 106 14.29 13.88 -8.54
N ALA A 107 13.04 13.46 -8.71
CA ALA A 107 12.52 12.93 -9.98
C ALA A 107 12.68 13.94 -11.13
N ALA A 108 12.43 15.22 -10.87
CA ALA A 108 12.64 16.28 -11.85
C ALA A 108 14.11 16.46 -12.24
N CYS A 109 15.02 16.40 -11.27
CA CYS A 109 16.47 16.54 -11.53
C CYS A 109 17.09 15.30 -12.17
N ALA A 110 16.51 14.12 -11.96
CA ALA A 110 16.90 12.85 -12.55
C ALA A 110 16.23 12.56 -13.89
N ASP A 111 15.62 13.56 -14.52
CA ASP A 111 14.89 13.47 -15.81
C ASP A 111 13.92 12.28 -15.85
N ALA A 112 13.24 12.01 -14.73
CA ALA A 112 12.31 10.90 -14.65
C ALA A 112 11.09 11.16 -15.56
N HIS A 113 10.77 10.18 -16.39
CA HIS A 113 9.65 10.31 -17.33
C HIS A 113 8.31 10.31 -16.61
N HIS A 114 8.18 9.57 -15.47
CA HIS A 114 6.94 9.46 -14.74
C HIS A 114 7.14 9.30 -13.23
N PHE A 115 6.27 9.92 -12.44
CA PHE A 115 6.25 9.82 -10.98
C PHE A 115 4.96 9.16 -10.51
N TYR A 116 5.09 7.99 -9.88
CA TYR A 116 3.99 7.25 -9.27
C TYR A 116 3.97 7.49 -7.77
N PHE A 117 2.79 7.78 -7.23
CA PHE A 117 2.61 8.07 -5.81
C PHE A 117 1.61 7.12 -5.16
N SER A 118 2.02 6.50 -4.06
CA SER A 118 1.12 5.73 -3.20
C SER A 118 0.22 6.65 -2.41
N ASP A 119 -0.94 6.94 -2.92
CA ASP A 119 -2.00 7.67 -2.25
C ASP A 119 -2.90 6.69 -1.45
N THR A 120 -4.00 7.14 -0.87
CA THR A 120 -4.83 6.34 0.03
C THR A 120 -6.32 6.56 -0.17
N SER A 121 -7.10 5.49 -0.08
CA SER A 121 -8.57 5.58 0.00
C SER A 121 -9.07 6.20 1.30
N ALA A 122 -8.21 6.38 2.32
CA ALA A 122 -8.57 7.10 3.54
C ALA A 122 -8.98 8.57 3.28
N GLU A 123 -8.71 9.11 2.10
CA GLU A 123 -9.28 10.38 1.64
C GLU A 123 -10.80 10.34 1.49
N TYR A 124 -11.38 9.15 1.36
CA TYR A 124 -12.83 8.91 1.27
C TYR A 124 -13.52 8.58 2.61
N ASP A 125 -12.76 8.42 3.70
CA ASP A 125 -13.26 7.89 4.98
C ASP A 125 -14.40 8.71 5.61
N ASN A 126 -14.62 9.94 5.17
CA ASN A 126 -15.71 10.79 5.62
C ASN A 126 -16.90 10.86 4.65
N ILE A 127 -16.91 10.05 3.59
CA ILE A 127 -18.08 9.86 2.72
C ILE A 127 -19.04 8.91 3.44
N ILE A 128 -20.29 9.35 3.61
CA ILE A 128 -21.31 8.64 4.37
C ILE A 128 -22.50 8.31 3.46
N GLY A 129 -23.11 7.15 3.68
CA GLY A 129 -24.27 6.67 2.94
C GLY A 129 -23.94 5.56 1.96
N GLU A 130 -24.74 4.48 1.96
CA GLU A 130 -24.51 3.32 1.08
C GLU A 130 -24.63 3.67 -0.41
N GLU A 131 -25.42 4.70 -0.72
CA GLU A 131 -25.61 5.22 -2.08
C GLU A 131 -24.35 5.84 -2.70
N ASN A 132 -23.35 6.15 -1.89
CA ASN A 132 -22.08 6.76 -2.32
C ASN A 132 -20.98 5.73 -2.64
N TYR A 133 -21.35 4.44 -2.66
CA TYR A 133 -20.38 3.36 -2.99
C TYR A 133 -20.83 2.61 -4.24
N PRO A 134 -19.87 2.14 -5.08
CA PRO A 134 -18.41 2.32 -4.93
C PRO A 134 -17.98 3.78 -5.16
N THR A 135 -16.91 4.23 -4.46
CA THR A 135 -16.40 5.59 -4.52
C THR A 135 -15.47 5.77 -5.73
N ALA A 136 -15.77 6.73 -6.60
CA ALA A 136 -14.97 7.04 -7.78
C ALA A 136 -13.82 8.02 -7.46
N GLU A 137 -12.80 8.09 -8.33
CA GLU A 137 -11.67 9.02 -8.19
C GLU A 137 -12.06 10.50 -8.20
N THR A 138 -13.22 10.81 -8.79
CA THR A 138 -13.79 12.15 -8.87
C THR A 138 -14.56 12.57 -7.62
N ASP A 139 -14.87 11.62 -6.73
CA ASP A 139 -15.62 11.93 -5.52
C ASP A 139 -14.75 12.69 -4.53
N ALA A 140 -15.32 13.73 -3.96
CA ALA A 140 -14.62 14.60 -3.03
C ALA A 140 -14.94 14.24 -1.58
N PRO A 141 -13.97 14.39 -0.66
CA PRO A 141 -14.22 14.28 0.77
C PRO A 141 -15.31 15.27 1.24
N ASN A 142 -16.08 14.86 2.26
CA ASN A 142 -17.03 15.77 2.90
C ASN A 142 -16.27 16.84 3.69
N VAL A 143 -16.35 18.09 3.25
CA VAL A 143 -15.64 19.22 3.86
C VAL A 143 -16.05 19.53 5.30
N ASN A 144 -17.22 19.05 5.74
CA ASN A 144 -17.75 19.29 7.08
C ASN A 144 -17.34 18.20 8.09
N THR A 145 -16.73 17.13 7.64
CA THR A 145 -16.27 16.02 8.50
C THR A 145 -14.76 15.91 8.38
N PRO A 146 -13.99 16.10 9.48
CA PRO A 146 -12.55 16.06 9.40
C PRO A 146 -12.04 14.65 9.08
N LEU A 147 -11.02 14.59 8.23
CA LEU A 147 -10.24 13.38 7.95
C LEU A 147 -9.23 13.10 9.07
N GLY A 148 -8.76 11.86 9.15
CA GLY A 148 -7.61 11.51 9.99
C GLY A 148 -6.31 12.16 9.49
N TYR A 149 -5.36 12.42 10.38
CA TYR A 149 -4.10 13.11 10.05
C TYR A 149 -3.30 12.43 8.93
N TYR A 150 -3.28 11.09 8.89
CA TYR A 150 -2.67 10.35 7.79
C TYR A 150 -3.27 10.73 6.44
N ALA A 151 -4.59 10.68 6.32
CA ALA A 151 -5.28 11.04 5.08
C ALA A 151 -5.00 12.50 4.68
N ILE A 152 -4.98 13.42 5.65
CA ILE A 152 -4.65 14.84 5.41
C ILE A 152 -3.23 14.98 4.86
N THR A 153 -2.23 14.28 5.43
CA THR A 153 -0.85 14.36 4.93
C THR A 153 -0.71 13.79 3.52
N LYS A 154 -1.39 12.69 3.21
CA LYS A 154 -1.39 12.09 1.85
C LYS A 154 -2.09 13.00 0.86
N MET A 155 -3.26 13.55 1.20
CA MET A 155 -3.99 14.51 0.37
C MET A 155 -3.18 15.80 0.12
N ALA A 156 -2.48 16.32 1.12
CA ALA A 156 -1.61 17.49 0.94
C ALA A 156 -0.47 17.17 -0.03
N ALA A 157 0.21 16.01 0.13
CA ALA A 157 1.26 15.58 -0.76
C ALA A 157 0.73 15.40 -2.20
N SER A 158 -0.44 14.78 -2.37
CA SER A 158 -1.05 14.53 -3.68
C SER A 158 -1.33 15.83 -4.43
N GLN A 159 -1.83 16.88 -3.75
CA GLN A 159 -2.06 18.20 -4.38
C GLN A 159 -0.75 18.85 -4.83
N PHE A 160 0.30 18.80 -4.01
CA PHE A 160 1.61 19.30 -4.40
C PHE A 160 2.19 18.54 -5.59
N ILE A 161 2.10 17.21 -5.59
CA ILE A 161 2.60 16.35 -6.68
C ILE A 161 1.92 16.69 -8.00
N ARG A 162 0.60 16.82 -8.01
CA ARG A 162 -0.16 17.23 -9.21
C ARG A 162 0.31 18.58 -9.73
N SER A 163 0.33 19.59 -8.86
CA SER A 163 0.68 20.96 -9.24
C SER A 163 2.12 21.08 -9.74
N TYR A 164 3.06 20.43 -9.04
CA TYR A 164 4.48 20.47 -9.41
C TYR A 164 4.74 19.68 -10.70
N GLY A 165 4.14 18.49 -10.85
CA GLY A 165 4.28 17.66 -12.04
C GLY A 165 3.84 18.42 -13.31
N ILE A 166 2.66 19.03 -13.28
CA ILE A 166 2.16 19.86 -14.38
C ILE A 166 3.11 21.03 -14.67
N ALA A 167 3.59 21.73 -13.64
CA ALA A 167 4.46 22.90 -13.80
C ALA A 167 5.85 22.55 -14.35
N ASN A 168 6.34 21.35 -14.14
CA ASN A 168 7.70 20.90 -14.51
C ASN A 168 7.71 19.83 -15.63
N GLY A 169 6.57 19.52 -16.21
CA GLY A 169 6.49 18.61 -17.35
C GLY A 169 6.73 17.13 -16.99
N ILE A 170 6.45 16.71 -15.75
CA ILE A 170 6.55 15.32 -15.30
C ILE A 170 5.16 14.71 -15.24
N GLY A 171 4.96 13.59 -15.93
CA GLY A 171 3.73 12.79 -15.77
C GLY A 171 3.59 12.27 -14.35
N THR A 172 2.41 12.40 -13.75
CA THR A 172 2.18 11.90 -12.40
C THR A 172 0.96 10.99 -12.35
N THR A 173 1.08 9.87 -11.63
CA THR A 173 -0.06 8.99 -11.35
C THR A 173 -0.15 8.71 -9.86
N LEU A 174 -1.31 8.97 -9.29
CA LEU A 174 -1.60 8.79 -7.88
C LEU A 174 -2.50 7.57 -7.72
N PHE A 175 -2.13 6.65 -6.83
CA PHE A 175 -2.85 5.41 -6.58
C PHE A 175 -3.52 5.46 -5.21
N ARG A 176 -4.83 5.55 -5.14
CA ARG A 176 -5.59 5.45 -3.90
C ARG A 176 -5.76 3.99 -3.53
N TYR A 177 -4.84 3.50 -2.70
CA TYR A 177 -4.89 2.12 -2.21
C TYR A 177 -6.01 1.94 -1.20
N THR A 178 -6.75 0.84 -1.36
CA THR A 178 -7.68 0.31 -0.35
C THR A 178 -6.92 -0.50 0.72
N ASN A 179 -7.51 -1.53 1.31
CA ASN A 179 -6.82 -2.35 2.30
C ASN A 179 -5.98 -3.43 1.63
N ILE A 180 -4.71 -3.11 1.39
CA ILE A 180 -3.78 -4.05 0.76
C ILE A 180 -3.35 -5.11 1.77
N TYR A 181 -3.35 -6.39 1.35
CA TYR A 181 -2.93 -7.51 2.17
C TYR A 181 -2.12 -8.53 1.35
N GLY A 182 -1.36 -9.38 2.04
CA GLY A 182 -0.52 -10.40 1.39
C GLY A 182 0.78 -10.67 2.13
N PRO A 183 1.70 -11.42 1.53
CA PRO A 183 3.05 -11.66 2.05
C PRO A 183 3.84 -10.36 2.35
N SER A 184 4.74 -10.43 3.32
CA SER A 184 5.64 -9.32 3.72
C SER A 184 4.95 -8.12 4.40
N MET A 185 3.68 -8.25 4.83
CA MET A 185 3.01 -7.21 5.62
C MET A 185 3.78 -6.90 6.91
N ASN A 186 3.86 -5.61 7.28
CA ASN A 186 4.38 -5.22 8.59
C ASN A 186 3.38 -5.56 9.71
N LEU A 187 3.66 -6.64 10.43
CA LEU A 187 2.84 -7.11 11.55
C LEU A 187 3.36 -6.65 12.93
N LYS A 188 4.47 -5.90 12.97
CA LYS A 188 5.08 -5.39 14.22
C LYS A 188 4.55 -4.02 14.65
N ARG A 189 3.60 -3.44 13.91
CA ARG A 189 2.97 -2.17 14.29
C ARG A 189 1.88 -2.37 15.34
N ASP A 190 1.52 -1.30 16.06
CA ASP A 190 0.53 -1.33 17.15
C ASP A 190 -0.82 -1.92 16.73
N ILE A 191 -1.28 -1.57 15.54
CA ILE A 191 -2.48 -2.14 14.91
C ILE A 191 -2.10 -2.70 13.54
N PRO A 192 -1.77 -4.01 13.47
CA PRO A 192 -1.42 -4.65 12.22
C PRO A 192 -2.62 -4.76 11.27
N PRO A 193 -2.39 -4.92 9.94
CA PRO A 193 -3.45 -5.21 8.97
C PRO A 193 -4.28 -6.41 9.42
N VAL A 194 -5.60 -6.32 9.27
CA VAL A 194 -6.56 -7.26 9.89
C VAL A 194 -6.32 -8.71 9.49
N VAL A 195 -6.02 -8.99 8.21
CA VAL A 195 -5.75 -10.37 7.74
C VAL A 195 -4.54 -10.97 8.47
N GLY A 196 -3.42 -10.24 8.52
CA GLY A 196 -2.22 -10.69 9.20
C GLY A 196 -2.38 -10.75 10.73
N SER A 197 -3.09 -9.77 11.32
CA SER A 197 -3.38 -9.76 12.76
C SER A 197 -4.19 -10.98 13.18
N PHE A 198 -5.23 -11.32 12.43
CA PHE A 198 -6.04 -12.51 12.72
C PHE A 198 -5.24 -13.80 12.53
N THR A 199 -4.45 -13.88 11.46
CA THR A 199 -3.59 -15.06 11.19
C THR A 199 -2.61 -15.31 12.32
N ASN A 200 -1.85 -14.27 12.73
CA ASN A 200 -0.85 -14.42 13.78
C ASN A 200 -1.49 -14.83 15.12
N LYS A 201 -2.58 -14.14 15.52
CA LYS A 201 -3.27 -14.48 16.76
C LYS A 201 -3.76 -15.93 16.79
N LEU A 202 -4.33 -16.40 15.69
CA LEU A 202 -4.81 -17.78 15.58
C LEU A 202 -3.65 -18.78 15.70
N PHE A 203 -2.53 -18.55 15.03
CA PHE A 203 -1.35 -19.42 15.12
C PHE A 203 -0.60 -19.32 16.47
N ASP A 204 -0.74 -18.20 17.20
CA ASP A 204 -0.22 -18.04 18.56
C ASP A 204 -1.14 -18.68 19.63
N GLY A 205 -2.26 -19.29 19.23
CA GLY A 205 -3.29 -19.80 20.13
C GLY A 205 -4.10 -18.70 20.82
N GLU A 206 -3.96 -17.45 20.35
CA GLU A 206 -4.68 -16.29 20.86
C GLU A 206 -6.02 -16.10 20.17
N THR A 207 -6.93 -15.40 20.85
CA THR A 207 -8.23 -15.08 20.29
C THR A 207 -8.18 -13.77 19.50
N PRO A 208 -8.59 -13.74 18.22
CA PRO A 208 -8.69 -12.52 17.42
C PRO A 208 -9.58 -11.46 18.07
N ILE A 209 -9.17 -10.19 17.91
CA ILE A 209 -9.90 -9.03 18.44
C ILE A 209 -10.63 -8.34 17.29
N ILE A 210 -11.92 -8.06 17.49
CA ILE A 210 -12.75 -7.27 16.60
C ILE A 210 -13.18 -6.00 17.32
N PHE A 211 -12.97 -4.85 16.69
CA PHE A 211 -13.46 -3.58 17.17
C PHE A 211 -14.89 -3.32 16.65
N GLY A 212 -15.77 -2.84 17.53
CA GLY A 212 -17.18 -2.67 17.22
C GLY A 212 -17.92 -3.99 16.99
N SER A 213 -18.91 -3.99 16.12
CA SER A 213 -19.75 -5.16 15.79
C SER A 213 -19.07 -6.15 14.82
N GLY A 214 -18.00 -5.74 14.16
CA GLY A 214 -17.37 -6.48 13.07
C GLY A 214 -18.12 -6.43 11.73
N ARG A 215 -19.18 -5.59 11.64
CA ARG A 215 -19.99 -5.43 10.42
C ARG A 215 -19.47 -4.32 9.50
N LYS A 216 -18.46 -3.54 9.92
CA LYS A 216 -17.81 -2.60 9.03
C LYS A 216 -17.26 -3.34 7.82
N ARG A 217 -17.44 -2.75 6.65
CA ARG A 217 -17.07 -3.34 5.37
C ARG A 217 -15.85 -2.64 4.77
N ARG A 218 -14.92 -3.42 4.26
CA ARG A 218 -13.68 -2.93 3.65
C ARG A 218 -13.44 -3.59 2.30
N ASP A 219 -12.88 -2.83 1.37
CA ASP A 219 -12.32 -3.32 0.12
C ASP A 219 -10.91 -3.84 0.38
N PHE A 220 -10.66 -5.11 0.06
CA PHE A 220 -9.39 -5.80 0.28
C PHE A 220 -8.75 -6.20 -1.05
N LEU A 221 -7.58 -5.65 -1.37
CA LEU A 221 -6.83 -6.00 -2.57
C LEU A 221 -5.57 -6.80 -2.21
N HIS A 222 -5.41 -7.99 -2.81
CA HIS A 222 -4.20 -8.79 -2.61
C HIS A 222 -2.98 -8.14 -3.29
N ILE A 223 -1.81 -8.30 -2.69
CA ILE A 223 -0.56 -7.69 -3.20
C ILE A 223 -0.21 -8.13 -4.62
N ASP A 224 -0.51 -9.38 -5.02
CA ASP A 224 -0.26 -9.85 -6.39
C ASP A 224 -1.10 -9.08 -7.42
N ASP A 225 -2.36 -8.78 -7.08
CA ASP A 225 -3.22 -7.97 -7.93
C ASP A 225 -2.75 -6.49 -7.94
N LEU A 226 -2.31 -5.96 -6.80
CA LEU A 226 -1.71 -4.63 -6.75
C LEU A 226 -0.45 -4.54 -7.61
N ASN A 227 0.42 -5.55 -7.59
CA ASN A 227 1.61 -5.60 -8.45
C ASN A 227 1.24 -5.61 -9.94
N SER A 228 0.23 -6.41 -10.30
CA SER A 228 -0.29 -6.42 -11.66
C SER A 228 -0.90 -5.07 -12.09
N PHE A 229 -1.52 -4.36 -11.13
CA PHE A 229 -2.04 -3.00 -11.34
C PHE A 229 -0.91 -2.00 -11.59
N HIS A 230 0.14 -2.02 -10.76
CA HIS A 230 1.31 -1.16 -10.95
C HIS A 230 1.97 -1.40 -12.32
N TYR A 231 2.15 -2.67 -12.69
CA TYR A 231 2.75 -3.01 -13.96
C TYR A 231 1.86 -2.60 -15.15
N ALA A 232 0.54 -2.74 -15.03
CA ALA A 232 -0.41 -2.24 -16.01
C ALA A 232 -0.33 -0.71 -16.16
N ALA A 233 -0.25 0.02 -15.03
CA ALA A 233 -0.07 1.47 -15.04
C ALA A 233 1.22 1.88 -15.76
N PHE A 234 2.33 1.19 -15.49
CA PHE A 234 3.61 1.44 -16.14
C PHE A 234 3.56 1.18 -17.65
N LYS A 235 3.01 0.04 -18.06
CA LYS A 235 2.94 -0.34 -19.49
C LYS A 235 2.00 0.55 -20.31
N ASN A 236 0.97 1.11 -19.68
CA ASN A 236 -0.01 1.97 -20.32
C ASN A 236 0.18 3.46 -20.01
N ARG A 237 1.33 3.82 -19.37
CA ARG A 237 1.63 5.22 -19.11
C ARG A 237 1.57 6.02 -20.42
N GLN A 238 0.93 7.14 -20.33
CA GLN A 238 0.95 8.09 -21.44
C GLN A 238 2.16 9.01 -21.26
N ASP A 239 2.89 9.30 -22.33
CA ASP A 239 3.99 10.27 -22.34
C ASP A 239 3.47 11.70 -22.21
N LYS A 240 2.56 11.92 -21.25
CA LYS A 240 1.89 13.21 -21.06
C LYS A 240 2.21 13.73 -19.67
N THR A 241 2.38 15.04 -19.62
CA THR A 241 2.51 15.86 -18.42
C THR A 241 1.21 15.95 -17.59
N ASP A 242 0.27 15.04 -17.82
CA ASP A 242 -1.01 15.00 -17.11
C ASP A 242 -0.87 14.32 -15.76
N SER A 243 -1.62 14.80 -14.77
CA SER A 243 -1.75 14.17 -13.48
C SER A 243 -3.03 13.31 -13.44
N GLN A 244 -2.86 12.02 -13.23
CA GLN A 244 -3.97 11.07 -13.16
C GLN A 244 -4.10 10.45 -11.76
N THR A 245 -5.32 10.10 -11.37
CA THR A 245 -5.58 9.32 -10.16
C THR A 245 -6.32 8.05 -10.52
N TYR A 246 -5.97 6.95 -9.85
CA TYR A 246 -6.64 5.67 -10.00
C TYR A 246 -6.87 5.03 -8.63
N ASN A 247 -8.04 4.47 -8.45
CA ASN A 247 -8.34 3.63 -7.33
C ASN A 247 -7.70 2.24 -7.51
N ALA A 248 -6.99 1.79 -6.50
CA ALA A 248 -6.40 0.45 -6.43
C ALA A 248 -7.13 -0.36 -5.35
N GLY A 249 -8.19 -1.02 -5.74
CA GLY A 249 -9.05 -1.84 -4.92
C GLY A 249 -9.53 -3.10 -5.66
N CYS A 250 -10.25 -3.99 -4.97
CA CYS A 250 -10.88 -5.12 -5.62
C CYS A 250 -12.25 -4.78 -6.22
N GLY A 251 -12.85 -3.63 -5.87
CA GLY A 251 -14.18 -3.22 -6.33
C GLY A 251 -15.33 -3.87 -5.58
N GLU A 252 -15.03 -4.67 -4.56
CA GLU A 252 -16.00 -5.32 -3.67
C GLU A 252 -15.68 -4.95 -2.22
N ASN A 253 -16.61 -5.19 -1.31
CA ASN A 253 -16.37 -4.98 0.12
C ASN A 253 -16.82 -6.19 0.93
N TYR A 254 -16.12 -6.44 2.04
CA TYR A 254 -16.33 -7.60 2.91
C TYR A 254 -16.44 -7.16 4.36
N GLU A 255 -17.36 -7.75 5.14
CA GLU A 255 -17.43 -7.54 6.58
C GLU A 255 -16.17 -8.05 7.28
N ILE A 256 -15.72 -7.36 8.32
CA ILE A 256 -14.55 -7.81 9.12
C ILE A 256 -14.80 -9.20 9.74
N LEU A 257 -16.05 -9.51 10.11
CA LEU A 257 -16.43 -10.85 10.56
C LEU A 257 -16.27 -11.92 9.47
N GLU A 258 -16.57 -11.57 8.23
CA GLU A 258 -16.36 -12.46 7.09
C GLU A 258 -14.87 -12.72 6.86
N ILE A 259 -14.05 -11.68 6.84
CA ILE A 259 -12.59 -11.84 6.75
C ILE A 259 -12.06 -12.73 7.88
N ARG A 260 -12.53 -12.53 9.11
CA ARG A 260 -12.16 -13.38 10.24
C ARG A 260 -12.53 -14.85 10.00
N ARG A 261 -13.73 -15.12 9.46
CA ARG A 261 -14.17 -16.47 9.13
C ARG A 261 -13.29 -17.12 8.05
N LEU A 262 -12.94 -16.37 7.00
CA LEU A 262 -12.08 -16.84 5.93
C LEU A 262 -10.66 -17.14 6.43
N VAL A 263 -10.07 -16.25 7.22
CA VAL A 263 -8.74 -16.47 7.84
C VAL A 263 -8.77 -17.69 8.75
N TYR A 264 -9.81 -17.84 9.59
CA TYR A 264 -9.95 -19.02 10.44
C TYR A 264 -9.99 -20.31 9.65
N ASN A 265 -10.78 -20.35 8.57
CA ASN A 265 -10.89 -21.52 7.69
C ASN A 265 -9.55 -21.84 7.01
N ALA A 266 -8.79 -20.83 6.60
CA ALA A 266 -7.47 -21.00 6.01
C ALA A 266 -6.46 -21.55 7.05
N CYS A 267 -6.45 -21.01 8.27
CA CYS A 267 -5.60 -21.52 9.35
C CYS A 267 -5.94 -22.97 9.73
N MET A 268 -7.22 -23.31 9.78
CA MET A 268 -7.68 -24.69 10.08
C MET A 268 -7.23 -25.71 9.03
N LYS A 269 -6.99 -25.32 7.79
CA LYS A 269 -6.41 -26.22 6.76
C LYS A 269 -4.95 -26.59 7.06
N ILE A 270 -4.25 -25.74 7.83
CA ILE A 270 -2.83 -25.88 8.17
C ILE A 270 -2.68 -26.49 9.57
N ASP A 271 -3.37 -25.94 10.56
CA ASP A 271 -3.35 -26.38 11.95
C ASP A 271 -4.78 -26.48 12.50
N ALA A 272 -5.25 -27.69 12.71
CA ALA A 272 -6.59 -27.96 13.24
C ALA A 272 -6.79 -27.54 14.71
N GLY A 273 -5.71 -27.14 15.41
CA GLY A 273 -5.73 -26.73 16.83
C GLY A 273 -6.13 -25.28 17.06
N VAL A 274 -6.28 -24.45 16.00
CA VAL A 274 -6.58 -23.02 16.18
C VAL A 274 -7.97 -22.77 16.80
N SER A 275 -8.05 -21.76 17.70
CA SER A 275 -9.29 -21.42 18.40
C SER A 275 -10.28 -20.65 17.53
N GLY A 276 -11.56 -21.03 17.56
CA GLY A 276 -12.64 -20.35 16.84
C GLY A 276 -13.20 -19.09 17.52
N GLY A 277 -12.71 -18.69 18.70
CA GLY A 277 -13.24 -17.56 19.48
C GLY A 277 -13.03 -16.19 18.85
N VAL A 278 -13.71 -15.15 19.39
CA VAL A 278 -13.54 -13.73 19.04
C VAL A 278 -13.72 -12.91 20.32
N ILE A 279 -12.86 -11.89 20.49
CA ILE A 279 -13.00 -10.88 21.55
C ILE A 279 -13.50 -9.59 20.89
N TYR A 280 -14.61 -9.06 21.36
CA TYR A 280 -15.11 -7.75 20.92
C TYR A 280 -14.57 -6.65 21.83
N LYS A 281 -14.07 -5.57 21.22
CA LYS A 281 -13.68 -4.33 21.90
C LYS A 281 -14.54 -3.15 21.42
N PRO A 282 -14.59 -2.05 22.18
CA PRO A 282 -15.27 -0.83 21.73
C PRO A 282 -14.83 -0.42 20.33
N ASP A 283 -15.73 0.19 19.59
CA ASP A 283 -15.45 0.67 18.25
C ASP A 283 -14.36 1.76 18.25
N GLN A 284 -13.61 1.84 17.16
CA GLN A 284 -12.62 2.88 16.97
C GLN A 284 -13.30 4.16 16.47
N PRO A 285 -12.97 5.33 17.03
CA PRO A 285 -13.56 6.58 16.59
C PRO A 285 -13.12 6.96 15.17
N ASN A 286 -14.01 7.60 14.43
CA ASN A 286 -13.75 8.16 13.09
C ASN A 286 -13.30 7.13 12.02
N GLU A 287 -13.70 5.88 12.15
CA GLU A 287 -13.54 4.89 11.09
C GLU A 287 -14.77 4.85 10.18
N ALA A 288 -14.55 4.82 8.87
CA ALA A 288 -15.62 4.63 7.88
C ALA A 288 -16.41 3.33 8.13
N GLU A 289 -17.72 3.36 7.93
CA GLU A 289 -18.56 2.15 7.99
C GLU A 289 -18.33 1.24 6.78
N ILE A 290 -18.12 1.84 5.61
CA ILE A 290 -17.89 1.14 4.34
C ILE A 290 -16.69 1.78 3.64
N THR A 291 -15.86 0.97 3.01
CA THR A 291 -14.94 1.40 1.95
C THR A 291 -15.07 0.45 0.78
N GLN A 292 -15.26 1.00 -0.41
CA GLN A 292 -15.31 0.26 -1.67
C GLN A 292 -14.89 1.20 -2.80
N ALA A 293 -13.89 0.82 -3.55
CA ALA A 293 -13.37 1.61 -4.65
C ALA A 293 -14.12 1.31 -5.96
N ASP A 294 -14.46 2.34 -6.73
CA ASP A 294 -14.78 2.15 -8.15
C ASP A 294 -13.49 1.99 -8.93
N ILE A 295 -13.30 0.82 -9.55
CA ILE A 295 -12.13 0.45 -10.35
C ILE A 295 -12.37 0.57 -11.87
N SER A 296 -13.51 1.14 -12.27
CA SER A 296 -13.93 1.24 -13.67
C SER A 296 -12.92 1.97 -14.54
N LYS A 297 -12.23 2.98 -13.98
CA LYS A 297 -11.23 3.76 -14.68
C LYS A 297 -10.00 2.91 -15.05
N ALA A 298 -9.43 2.17 -14.11
CA ALA A 298 -8.31 1.28 -14.39
C ALA A 298 -8.68 0.17 -15.38
N LYS A 299 -9.91 -0.34 -15.28
CA LYS A 299 -10.44 -1.33 -16.23
C LYS A 299 -10.59 -0.76 -17.63
N SER A 300 -11.11 0.47 -17.75
CA SER A 300 -11.29 1.15 -19.04
C SER A 300 -9.96 1.51 -19.68
N ASP A 301 -9.04 2.12 -18.91
CA ASP A 301 -7.83 2.73 -19.47
C ASP A 301 -6.72 1.70 -19.72
N TRP A 302 -6.65 0.64 -18.90
CA TRP A 302 -5.56 -0.35 -18.91
C TRP A 302 -6.02 -1.78 -19.16
N GLY A 303 -7.33 -2.05 -19.19
CA GLY A 303 -7.88 -3.41 -19.23
C GLY A 303 -7.60 -4.19 -17.94
N TRP A 304 -7.21 -3.51 -16.85
CA TRP A 304 -6.88 -4.16 -15.59
C TRP A 304 -8.13 -4.45 -14.74
N ALA A 305 -8.14 -5.62 -14.14
CA ALA A 305 -9.06 -5.98 -13.06
C ALA A 305 -8.37 -6.99 -12.13
N PRO A 306 -8.71 -7.02 -10.83
CA PRO A 306 -8.20 -8.03 -9.91
C PRO A 306 -8.59 -9.44 -10.37
N LYS A 307 -7.72 -10.41 -10.11
CA LYS A 307 -7.90 -11.81 -10.56
C LYS A 307 -8.12 -12.79 -9.42
N LEU A 308 -7.64 -12.43 -8.21
CA LEU A 308 -7.75 -13.30 -7.05
C LEU A 308 -9.08 -13.06 -6.34
N SER A 309 -9.79 -14.15 -6.04
CA SER A 309 -10.88 -14.09 -5.07
C SER A 309 -10.33 -13.79 -3.67
N ILE A 310 -11.19 -13.26 -2.80
CA ILE A 310 -10.79 -12.97 -1.41
C ILE A 310 -10.34 -14.24 -0.67
N GLU A 311 -11.00 -15.38 -0.94
CA GLU A 311 -10.65 -16.69 -0.39
C GLU A 311 -9.25 -17.14 -0.81
N GLU A 312 -8.94 -17.08 -2.11
CA GLU A 312 -7.63 -17.47 -2.65
C GLU A 312 -6.51 -16.59 -2.12
N GLY A 313 -6.75 -15.27 -2.08
CA GLY A 313 -5.77 -14.31 -1.54
C GLY A 313 -5.50 -14.54 -0.05
N ILE A 314 -6.53 -14.82 0.74
CA ILE A 314 -6.37 -15.16 2.17
C ILE A 314 -5.65 -16.49 2.34
N ASP A 315 -6.01 -17.53 1.60
CA ASP A 315 -5.34 -18.84 1.66
C ASP A 315 -3.83 -18.70 1.37
N ARG A 316 -3.43 -17.97 0.31
CA ARG A 316 -2.02 -17.70 -0.03
C ARG A 316 -1.31 -16.92 1.08
N THR A 317 -1.95 -15.88 1.61
CA THR A 317 -1.38 -15.06 2.69
C THR A 317 -1.13 -15.88 3.95
N VAL A 318 -2.11 -16.67 4.37
CA VAL A 318 -2.02 -17.52 5.57
C VAL A 318 -0.93 -18.60 5.41
N GLN A 319 -0.84 -19.24 4.24
CA GLN A 319 0.22 -20.22 3.95
C GLN A 319 1.61 -19.60 4.03
N ASN A 320 1.81 -18.42 3.43
CA ASN A 320 3.09 -17.72 3.49
C ASN A 320 3.48 -17.33 4.92
N LEU A 321 2.54 -16.77 5.69
CA LEU A 321 2.79 -16.39 7.08
C LEU A 321 3.14 -17.62 7.95
N TRP A 322 2.54 -18.78 7.67
CA TRP A 322 2.90 -20.02 8.35
C TRP A 322 4.32 -20.49 8.02
N GLN A 323 4.72 -20.46 6.75
CA GLN A 323 6.08 -20.84 6.32
C GLN A 323 7.14 -19.97 6.98
N LEU A 324 6.93 -18.65 7.01
CA LEU A 324 7.84 -17.70 7.66
C LEU A 324 8.02 -17.95 9.17
N ARG A 325 7.01 -18.52 9.85
CA ARG A 325 7.11 -18.91 11.27
C ARG A 325 8.00 -20.14 11.46
N GLY A 326 7.91 -21.13 10.54
CA GLY A 326 8.77 -22.31 10.57
C GLY A 326 10.25 -21.95 10.48
N GLU A 327 10.60 -21.09 9.53
CA GLU A 327 11.97 -20.60 9.33
C GLU A 327 12.54 -19.84 10.52
N SER A 328 11.69 -19.13 11.29
CA SER A 328 12.11 -18.36 12.49
C SER A 328 12.38 -19.24 13.71
N ASN A 329 11.86 -20.45 13.74
CA ASN A 329 12.06 -21.40 14.85
C ASN A 329 13.29 -22.32 14.66
N ASP A 330 13.82 -22.38 13.44
CA ASP A 330 14.99 -23.20 13.08
C ASP A 330 16.30 -22.39 13.04
N SER A 331 16.26 -21.10 13.32
CA SER A 331 17.40 -20.18 13.40
C SER A 331 17.65 -19.70 14.84
#